data_8a839f96f900b32c4ee43e94c941dc21
#
_entry.id   8a839f96f900b32c4ee43e94c941dc21
#
_cell.length_a   1.000
_cell.length_b   1.000
_cell.length_c   1.000
_cell.angle_alpha   90.00
_cell.angle_beta   90.00
_cell.angle_gamma   90.00
#
_symmetry.space_group_name_H-M   'P 1'
#
loop_
_entity.id
_entity.type
_entity.pdbx_description
1 polymer ?
#
loop_
_entity_poly.entity_id
_entity_poly.type
_entity_poly.pdbx_seq_one_letter_code
_entity_poly.pdbx_strand_id
1 'polypeptide(L)'
;IYNGVSKPAKILETNYLDELGVEPHKYVFAMGRFVPEKNFHNLIHAFVAIEQTDYKLVLAGDTDFEDEYSQGLKALAQKNGVILTGFIKGKNLHELLTHARCFVLPSSHEGLPIALLEAMSYELPVIVSDIPANLEIGLSHECYFQTGNEKQLNEKIKQMLSQDSARIPYSMDEYNWDTIAEQVVAVYENVT
;
A
#
# COMPACT_ATOMS: atom_id res chain seq x y z
N ILE A 1 9.32 15.62 -13.60
CA ILE A 1 10.26 14.96 -12.67
C ILE A 1 9.43 14.40 -11.52
N TYR A 2 9.53 13.11 -11.26
CA TYR A 2 8.82 12.44 -10.17
C TYR A 2 9.57 12.61 -8.84
N ASN A 3 8.93 12.22 -7.73
CA ASN A 3 9.64 11.98 -6.48
C ASN A 3 10.24 10.58 -6.49
N GLY A 4 11.38 10.41 -5.86
CA GLY A 4 12.03 9.12 -5.72
C GLY A 4 11.54 8.32 -4.51
N VAL A 5 11.85 7.05 -4.52
CA VAL A 5 11.75 6.16 -3.36
C VAL A 5 13.12 5.64 -2.98
N SER A 6 13.32 5.43 -1.69
CA SER A 6 14.58 4.87 -1.18
C SER A 6 14.68 3.39 -1.52
N LYS A 7 15.90 2.89 -1.64
CA LYS A 7 16.14 1.45 -1.76
C LYS A 7 15.53 0.72 -0.56
N PRO A 8 14.90 -0.46 -0.77
CA PRO A 8 14.24 -1.18 0.31
C PRO A 8 15.26 -1.68 1.34
N ALA A 9 14.95 -1.47 2.62
CA ALA A 9 15.67 -2.07 3.74
C ALA A 9 14.90 -3.31 4.19
N LYS A 10 15.13 -4.46 3.52
CA LYS A 10 14.46 -5.73 3.85
C LYS A 10 14.85 -6.17 5.26
N ILE A 11 13.85 -6.34 6.14
CA ILE A 11 14.00 -6.79 7.53
C ILE A 11 13.53 -8.24 7.60
N LEU A 12 14.43 -9.15 7.96
CA LEU A 12 14.11 -10.59 8.03
C LEU A 12 13.54 -11.01 9.38
N GLU A 13 13.78 -10.22 10.43
CA GLU A 13 13.17 -10.43 11.75
C GLU A 13 11.66 -10.18 11.69
N THR A 14 10.93 -10.76 12.63
CA THR A 14 9.46 -10.68 12.73
C THR A 14 8.98 -10.13 14.07
N ASN A 15 9.84 -9.37 14.76
CA ASN A 15 9.54 -8.88 16.11
C ASN A 15 8.29 -7.98 16.15
N TYR A 16 8.15 -7.11 15.16
CA TYR A 16 7.00 -6.22 15.10
C TYR A 16 5.74 -6.95 14.61
N LEU A 17 5.89 -7.94 13.73
CA LEU A 17 4.77 -8.82 13.35
C LEU A 17 4.25 -9.58 14.56
N ASP A 18 5.15 -10.10 15.41
CA ASP A 18 4.79 -10.83 16.63
C ASP A 18 4.03 -9.92 17.61
N GLU A 19 4.45 -8.65 17.77
CA GLU A 19 3.73 -7.64 18.57
C GLU A 19 2.31 -7.38 18.03
N LEU A 20 2.12 -7.39 16.71
CA LEU A 20 0.84 -7.19 16.04
C LEU A 20 -0.02 -8.48 15.98
N GLY A 21 0.54 -9.63 16.31
CA GLY A 21 -0.12 -10.92 16.20
C GLY A 21 -0.42 -11.33 14.75
N VAL A 22 0.50 -11.02 13.81
CA VAL A 22 0.41 -11.40 12.40
C VAL A 22 1.60 -12.26 11.98
N GLU A 23 1.35 -13.19 11.08
CA GLU A 23 2.37 -14.07 10.54
C GLU A 23 2.92 -13.52 9.20
N PRO A 24 4.21 -13.76 8.89
CA PRO A 24 4.78 -13.43 7.59
C PRO A 24 3.94 -14.00 6.43
N HIS A 25 3.69 -13.17 5.44
CA HIS A 25 2.90 -13.48 4.24
C HIS A 25 1.42 -13.85 4.49
N LYS A 26 0.91 -13.62 5.71
CA LYS A 26 -0.47 -13.89 6.11
C LYS A 26 -1.30 -12.61 6.33
N TYR A 27 -0.92 -11.52 5.71
CA TYR A 27 -1.70 -10.28 5.78
C TYR A 27 -1.66 -9.47 4.49
N VAL A 28 -2.77 -8.80 4.24
CA VAL A 28 -2.90 -7.71 3.25
C VAL A 28 -2.49 -6.42 3.92
N PHE A 29 -1.67 -5.64 3.26
CA PHE A 29 -1.13 -4.39 3.80
C PHE A 29 -1.60 -3.18 3.01
N ALA A 30 -1.94 -2.10 3.70
CA ALA A 30 -2.15 -0.79 3.11
C ALA A 30 -1.60 0.28 4.06
N MET A 31 -1.19 1.43 3.52
CA MET A 31 -0.67 2.54 4.33
C MET A 31 -1.04 3.90 3.76
N GLY A 32 -1.26 4.87 4.64
CA GLY A 32 -1.57 6.24 4.28
C GLY A 32 -2.31 6.98 5.38
N ARG A 33 -2.59 8.26 5.16
CA ARG A 33 -3.40 9.06 6.07
C ARG A 33 -4.85 8.56 6.08
N PHE A 34 -5.51 8.63 7.23
CA PHE A 34 -6.91 8.25 7.37
C PHE A 34 -7.82 9.42 6.96
N VAL A 35 -7.92 9.61 5.63
CA VAL A 35 -8.72 10.63 4.97
C VAL A 35 -9.63 9.98 3.91
N PRO A 36 -10.78 10.61 3.57
CA PRO A 36 -11.78 9.98 2.69
C PRO A 36 -11.21 9.49 1.36
N GLU A 37 -10.32 10.26 0.73
CA GLU A 37 -9.73 9.93 -0.58
C GLU A 37 -8.86 8.68 -0.58
N LYS A 38 -8.41 8.19 0.58
CA LYS A 38 -7.68 6.92 0.69
C LYS A 38 -8.60 5.69 0.64
N ASN A 39 -9.90 5.85 0.80
CA ASN A 39 -10.93 4.79 0.65
C ASN A 39 -10.66 3.52 1.48
N PHE A 40 -10.00 3.64 2.63
CA PHE A 40 -9.73 2.47 3.49
C PHE A 40 -10.99 1.79 4.01
N HIS A 41 -12.11 2.51 4.14
CA HIS A 41 -13.40 1.91 4.46
C HIS A 41 -13.85 0.89 3.40
N ASN A 42 -13.68 1.19 2.10
CA ASN A 42 -13.98 0.26 1.00
C ASN A 42 -13.04 -0.96 1.04
N LEU A 43 -11.77 -0.77 1.39
CA LEU A 43 -10.84 -1.89 1.58
C LEU A 43 -11.26 -2.79 2.74
N ILE A 44 -11.66 -2.21 3.87
CA ILE A 44 -12.17 -2.99 5.02
C ILE A 44 -13.41 -3.78 4.59
N HIS A 45 -14.40 -3.16 3.94
CA HIS A 45 -15.60 -3.85 3.48
C HIS A 45 -15.27 -4.98 2.51
N ALA A 46 -14.41 -4.72 1.51
CA ALA A 46 -13.99 -5.73 0.55
C ALA A 46 -13.26 -6.90 1.20
N PHE A 47 -12.39 -6.63 2.19
CA PHE A 47 -11.65 -7.65 2.90
C PHE A 47 -12.54 -8.50 3.81
N VAL A 48 -13.40 -7.86 4.59
CA VAL A 48 -14.33 -8.56 5.53
C VAL A 48 -15.30 -9.46 4.79
N ALA A 49 -15.69 -9.10 3.56
CA ALA A 49 -16.51 -9.95 2.70
C ALA A 49 -15.79 -11.21 2.19
N ILE A 50 -14.49 -11.42 2.55
CA ILE A 50 -13.78 -12.67 2.35
C ILE A 50 -14.09 -13.58 3.52
N GLU A 51 -15.06 -14.48 3.33
CA GLU A 51 -15.41 -15.46 4.36
C GLU A 51 -14.28 -16.48 4.59
N GLN A 52 -14.07 -16.87 5.85
CA GLN A 52 -13.14 -17.95 6.24
C GLN A 52 -11.70 -17.76 5.71
N THR A 53 -11.09 -16.60 5.99
CA THR A 53 -9.69 -16.36 5.67
C THR A 53 -8.80 -16.39 6.91
N ASP A 54 -7.62 -17.01 6.81
CA ASP A 54 -6.55 -16.98 7.81
C ASP A 54 -5.71 -15.71 7.72
N TYR A 55 -5.98 -14.87 6.70
CA TYR A 55 -5.27 -13.64 6.50
C TYR A 55 -5.80 -12.52 7.40
N LYS A 56 -4.94 -11.57 7.71
CA LYS A 56 -5.30 -10.33 8.40
C LYS A 56 -5.24 -9.14 7.43
N LEU A 57 -5.94 -8.07 7.77
CA LEU A 57 -5.76 -6.77 7.13
C LEU A 57 -5.01 -5.86 8.12
N VAL A 58 -3.90 -5.29 7.67
CA VAL A 58 -3.08 -4.35 8.43
C VAL A 58 -3.10 -3.00 7.73
N LEU A 59 -3.53 -1.96 8.42
CA LEU A 59 -3.52 -0.57 7.95
C LEU A 59 -2.52 0.24 8.76
N ALA A 60 -1.51 0.77 8.09
CA ALA A 60 -0.53 1.66 8.70
C ALA A 60 -0.84 3.13 8.38
N GLY A 61 -0.86 3.95 9.42
CA GLY A 61 -1.14 5.36 9.31
C GLY A 61 -2.14 5.83 10.34
N ASP A 62 -2.46 7.10 10.27
CA ASP A 62 -3.43 7.77 11.13
C ASP A 62 -3.90 9.06 10.43
N THR A 63 -4.55 9.94 11.16
CA THR A 63 -4.89 11.29 10.76
C THR A 63 -4.07 12.32 11.53
N ASP A 64 -3.79 13.47 10.92
CA ASP A 64 -3.14 14.57 11.63
C ASP A 64 -4.10 15.23 12.64
N PHE A 65 -5.39 15.26 12.33
CA PHE A 65 -6.47 15.75 13.18
C PHE A 65 -7.65 14.81 13.09
N GLU A 66 -8.16 14.36 14.24
CA GLU A 66 -9.34 13.49 14.25
C GLU A 66 -10.59 14.23 13.76
N ASP A 67 -11.27 13.59 12.83
CA ASP A 67 -12.55 14.01 12.29
C ASP A 67 -13.55 12.84 12.30
N GLU A 68 -14.76 13.10 11.84
CA GLU A 68 -15.84 12.09 11.80
C GLU A 68 -15.44 10.88 10.93
N TYR A 69 -14.74 11.10 9.81
CA TYR A 69 -14.29 10.04 8.93
C TYR A 69 -13.25 9.13 9.61
N SER A 70 -12.20 9.72 10.18
CA SER A 70 -11.12 8.97 10.81
C SER A 70 -11.60 8.19 12.04
N GLN A 71 -12.50 8.77 12.85
CA GLN A 71 -13.14 8.10 13.98
C GLN A 71 -13.99 6.93 13.49
N GLY A 72 -14.82 7.13 12.46
CA GLY A 72 -15.65 6.10 11.84
C GLY A 72 -14.80 4.97 11.26
N LEU A 73 -13.69 5.28 10.59
CA LEU A 73 -12.75 4.30 10.05
C LEU A 73 -12.11 3.44 11.15
N LYS A 74 -11.65 4.08 12.24
CA LYS A 74 -11.06 3.37 13.39
C LYS A 74 -12.09 2.43 14.05
N ALA A 75 -13.32 2.91 14.24
CA ALA A 75 -14.40 2.08 14.77
C ALA A 75 -14.75 0.90 13.84
N LEU A 76 -14.80 1.13 12.53
CA LEU A 76 -15.04 0.09 11.53
C LEU A 76 -13.92 -0.97 11.56
N ALA A 77 -12.67 -0.53 11.61
CA ALA A 77 -11.51 -1.40 11.71
C ALA A 77 -11.55 -2.27 12.98
N GLN A 78 -11.77 -1.65 14.13
CA GLN A 78 -11.88 -2.35 15.42
C GLN A 78 -13.00 -3.39 15.42
N LYS A 79 -14.18 -3.03 14.93
CA LYS A 79 -15.35 -3.93 14.85
C LYS A 79 -15.05 -5.19 14.03
N ASN A 80 -14.18 -5.08 13.02
CA ASN A 80 -13.91 -6.14 12.05
C ASN A 80 -12.54 -6.81 12.27
N GLY A 81 -11.85 -6.54 13.37
CA GLY A 81 -10.54 -7.17 13.67
C GLY A 81 -9.42 -6.75 12.73
N VAL A 82 -9.55 -5.59 12.09
CA VAL A 82 -8.48 -4.98 11.27
C VAL A 82 -7.43 -4.37 12.19
N ILE A 83 -6.17 -4.62 11.89
CA ILE A 83 -5.05 -4.15 12.70
C ILE A 83 -4.67 -2.75 12.25
N LEU A 84 -4.74 -1.79 13.16
CA LEU A 84 -4.27 -0.42 12.95
C LEU A 84 -2.96 -0.23 13.68
N THR A 85 -1.91 0.18 12.97
CA THR A 85 -0.59 0.38 13.57
C THR A 85 -0.35 1.80 14.08
N GLY A 86 -1.20 2.76 13.70
CA GLY A 86 -0.88 4.18 13.82
C GLY A 86 0.23 4.58 12.83
N PHE A 87 0.78 5.78 13.03
CA PHE A 87 1.94 6.23 12.25
C PHE A 87 3.19 5.42 12.61
N ILE A 88 3.73 4.70 11.63
CA ILE A 88 4.97 3.94 11.76
C ILE A 88 5.98 4.36 10.69
N LYS A 89 7.25 4.18 10.98
CA LYS A 89 8.38 4.44 10.07
C LYS A 89 9.58 3.58 10.43
N GLY A 90 10.62 3.64 9.60
CA GLY A 90 11.88 2.93 9.86
C GLY A 90 11.67 1.42 9.94
N LYS A 91 12.31 0.75 10.91
CA LYS A 91 12.35 -0.71 11.01
C LYS A 91 10.96 -1.36 10.97
N ASN A 92 9.99 -0.85 11.71
CA ASN A 92 8.65 -1.42 11.79
C ASN A 92 7.92 -1.36 10.43
N LEU A 93 8.01 -0.24 9.71
CA LEU A 93 7.44 -0.11 8.36
C LEU A 93 8.15 -1.05 7.38
N HIS A 94 9.48 -1.09 7.43
CA HIS A 94 10.27 -1.97 6.56
C HIS A 94 9.97 -3.45 6.80
N GLU A 95 9.74 -3.86 8.05
CA GLU A 95 9.35 -5.21 8.42
C GLU A 95 7.98 -5.56 7.81
N LEU A 96 6.97 -4.67 7.95
CA LEU A 96 5.65 -4.88 7.34
C LEU A 96 5.73 -4.96 5.81
N LEU A 97 6.49 -4.09 5.16
CA LEU A 97 6.68 -4.15 3.70
C LEU A 97 7.44 -5.41 3.27
N THR A 98 8.41 -5.87 4.08
CA THR A 98 9.17 -7.08 3.76
C THR A 98 8.29 -8.34 3.77
N HIS A 99 7.38 -8.43 4.72
CA HIS A 99 6.63 -9.66 4.99
C HIS A 99 5.16 -9.63 4.54
N ALA A 100 4.66 -8.55 3.97
CA ALA A 100 3.29 -8.51 3.47
C ALA A 100 3.04 -9.55 2.38
N ARG A 101 1.79 -10.06 2.31
CA ARG A 101 1.33 -10.91 1.21
C ARG A 101 1.15 -10.11 -0.06
N CYS A 102 0.51 -8.97 0.06
CA CYS A 102 0.32 -7.99 -1.00
C CYS A 102 0.05 -6.61 -0.40
N PHE A 103 0.17 -5.60 -1.24
CA PHE A 103 -0.17 -4.21 -0.91
C PHE A 103 -1.42 -3.76 -1.66
N VAL A 104 -2.30 -3.01 -1.00
CA VAL A 104 -3.51 -2.47 -1.62
C VAL A 104 -3.54 -0.95 -1.49
N LEU A 105 -3.75 -0.26 -2.61
CA LEU A 105 -3.97 1.19 -2.66
C LEU A 105 -5.35 1.49 -3.25
N PRO A 106 -6.40 1.64 -2.42
CA PRO A 106 -7.78 1.81 -2.89
C PRO A 106 -8.16 3.26 -3.15
N SER A 107 -7.21 4.18 -3.18
CA SER A 107 -7.41 5.62 -3.24
C SER A 107 -8.31 6.06 -4.40
N SER A 108 -9.15 7.07 -4.18
CA SER A 108 -9.91 7.76 -5.22
C SER A 108 -9.16 8.97 -5.79
N HIS A 109 -8.12 9.42 -5.10
CA HIS A 109 -7.26 10.52 -5.54
C HIS A 109 -5.85 10.37 -5.01
N GLU A 110 -4.87 10.57 -5.87
CA GLU A 110 -3.44 10.67 -5.57
C GLU A 110 -2.80 11.75 -6.45
N GLY A 111 -1.74 12.37 -5.94
CA GLY A 111 -0.80 13.10 -6.79
C GLY A 111 0.22 12.09 -7.37
N LEU A 112 1.31 11.83 -6.66
CA LEU A 112 2.18 10.69 -6.91
C LEU A 112 1.94 9.65 -5.79
N PRO A 113 1.60 8.39 -6.11
CA PRO A 113 1.28 7.38 -5.10
C PRO A 113 2.56 6.81 -4.46
N ILE A 114 3.25 7.59 -3.61
CA ILE A 114 4.53 7.20 -2.99
C ILE A 114 4.41 5.86 -2.25
N ALA A 115 3.30 5.64 -1.53
CA ALA A 115 3.05 4.38 -0.83
C ALA A 115 3.04 3.16 -1.77
N LEU A 116 2.52 3.32 -2.99
CA LEU A 116 2.58 2.29 -4.03
C LEU A 116 4.02 2.06 -4.49
N LEU A 117 4.75 3.12 -4.78
CA LEU A 117 6.16 3.03 -5.20
C LEU A 117 7.04 2.38 -4.13
N GLU A 118 6.80 2.69 -2.84
CA GLU A 118 7.46 2.01 -1.73
C GLU A 118 7.14 0.52 -1.73
N ALA A 119 5.87 0.12 -1.84
CA ALA A 119 5.48 -1.28 -1.91
C ALA A 119 6.11 -2.02 -3.12
N MET A 120 6.15 -1.37 -4.28
CA MET A 120 6.81 -1.89 -5.50
C MET A 120 8.31 -2.08 -5.29
N SER A 121 8.98 -1.19 -4.56
CA SER A 121 10.41 -1.33 -4.26
C SER A 121 10.73 -2.58 -3.42
N TYR A 122 9.76 -3.07 -2.64
CA TYR A 122 9.82 -4.36 -1.92
C TYR A 122 9.36 -5.55 -2.78
N GLU A 123 9.07 -5.33 -4.05
CA GLU A 123 8.59 -6.36 -4.99
C GLU A 123 7.25 -6.97 -4.53
N LEU A 124 6.45 -6.22 -3.77
CA LEU A 124 5.15 -6.69 -3.32
C LEU A 124 4.17 -6.80 -4.49
N PRO A 125 3.39 -7.88 -4.60
CA PRO A 125 2.21 -7.87 -5.45
C PRO A 125 1.28 -6.73 -5.02
N VAL A 126 0.78 -5.95 -5.98
CA VAL A 126 -0.05 -4.77 -5.69
C VAL A 126 -1.43 -4.88 -6.31
N ILE A 127 -2.43 -4.32 -5.62
CA ILE A 127 -3.80 -4.13 -6.10
C ILE A 127 -4.12 -2.65 -5.93
N VAL A 128 -4.45 -1.96 -7.01
CA VAL A 128 -4.61 -0.51 -7.00
C VAL A 128 -5.88 -0.08 -7.74
N SER A 129 -6.47 1.02 -7.33
CA SER A 129 -7.58 1.65 -8.06
C SER A 129 -7.12 2.20 -9.41
N ASP A 130 -8.03 2.29 -10.38
CA ASP A 130 -7.81 2.74 -11.76
C ASP A 130 -7.80 4.26 -11.93
N ILE A 131 -7.36 5.01 -10.90
CA ILE A 131 -7.23 6.47 -11.00
C ILE A 131 -6.05 6.86 -11.91
N PRO A 132 -6.09 8.05 -12.54
CA PRO A 132 -5.03 8.48 -13.46
C PRO A 132 -3.61 8.34 -12.91
N ALA A 133 -3.37 8.77 -11.66
CA ALA A 133 -2.06 8.69 -11.03
C ALA A 133 -1.53 7.26 -10.87
N ASN A 134 -2.41 6.28 -10.62
CA ASN A 134 -2.01 4.87 -10.55
C ASN A 134 -1.81 4.27 -11.93
N LEU A 135 -2.63 4.65 -12.92
CA LEU A 135 -2.49 4.21 -14.31
C LEU A 135 -1.18 4.69 -14.94
N GLU A 136 -0.71 5.89 -14.57
CA GLU A 136 0.55 6.46 -15.03
C GLU A 136 1.78 5.64 -14.61
N ILE A 137 1.68 4.85 -13.53
CA ILE A 137 2.74 3.92 -13.09
C ILE A 137 2.95 2.78 -14.09
N GLY A 138 1.97 2.47 -14.95
CA GLY A 138 2.10 1.48 -16.02
C GLY A 138 2.16 0.02 -15.54
N LEU A 139 1.45 -0.31 -14.46
CA LEU A 139 1.34 -1.69 -13.97
C LEU A 139 0.58 -2.59 -14.96
N SER A 140 0.71 -3.91 -14.80
CA SER A 140 -0.13 -4.86 -15.49
C SER A 140 -1.61 -4.61 -15.20
N HIS A 141 -2.47 -4.77 -16.23
CA HIS A 141 -3.92 -4.58 -16.10
C HIS A 141 -4.54 -5.40 -14.96
N GLU A 142 -3.94 -6.51 -14.61
CA GLU A 142 -4.39 -7.37 -13.52
C GLU A 142 -4.27 -6.72 -12.14
N CYS A 143 -3.39 -5.72 -11.99
CA CYS A 143 -3.22 -4.98 -10.74
C CYS A 143 -4.36 -3.99 -10.46
N TYR A 144 -5.13 -3.59 -11.48
CA TYR A 144 -6.11 -2.54 -11.34
C TYR A 144 -7.50 -3.07 -11.03
N PHE A 145 -8.25 -2.30 -10.23
CA PHE A 145 -9.68 -2.45 -10.04
C PHE A 145 -10.37 -1.09 -10.20
N GLN A 146 -11.64 -1.11 -10.58
CA GLN A 146 -12.43 0.10 -10.74
C GLN A 146 -12.60 0.82 -9.40
N THR A 147 -12.25 2.09 -9.36
CA THR A 147 -12.32 2.95 -8.17
C THR A 147 -13.72 2.90 -7.54
N GLY A 148 -13.79 2.59 -6.23
CA GLY A 148 -15.05 2.48 -5.49
C GLY A 148 -15.80 1.14 -5.70
N ASN A 149 -15.32 0.24 -6.52
CA ASN A 149 -15.95 -1.06 -6.75
C ASN A 149 -15.44 -2.10 -5.74
N GLU A 150 -16.10 -2.14 -4.56
CA GLU A 150 -15.75 -3.05 -3.47
C GLU A 150 -15.82 -4.53 -3.88
N LYS A 151 -16.77 -4.89 -4.76
CA LYS A 151 -16.91 -6.27 -5.23
C LYS A 151 -15.68 -6.69 -6.06
N GLN A 152 -15.25 -5.85 -7.00
CA GLN A 152 -14.07 -6.13 -7.80
C GLN A 152 -12.80 -6.15 -6.95
N LEU A 153 -12.69 -5.25 -5.96
CA LEU A 153 -11.58 -5.25 -4.99
C LEU A 153 -11.56 -6.57 -4.19
N ASN A 154 -12.71 -7.02 -3.69
CA ASN A 154 -12.83 -8.31 -3.00
C ASN A 154 -12.37 -9.48 -3.88
N GLU A 155 -12.83 -9.54 -5.14
CA GLU A 155 -12.45 -10.59 -6.09
C GLU A 155 -10.93 -10.60 -6.35
N LYS A 156 -10.33 -9.41 -6.52
CA LYS A 156 -8.88 -9.26 -6.70
C LYS A 156 -8.08 -9.70 -5.47
N ILE A 157 -8.52 -9.33 -4.27
CA ILE A 157 -7.87 -9.78 -3.04
C ILE A 157 -7.98 -11.31 -2.92
N LYS A 158 -9.16 -11.90 -3.12
CA LYS A 158 -9.33 -13.37 -3.10
C LYS A 158 -8.40 -14.07 -4.08
N GLN A 159 -8.33 -13.59 -5.31
CA GLN A 159 -7.43 -14.14 -6.31
C GLN A 159 -5.97 -14.06 -5.85
N MET A 160 -5.55 -12.91 -5.31
CA MET A 160 -4.19 -12.71 -4.81
C MET A 160 -3.85 -13.63 -3.63
N LEU A 161 -4.80 -13.87 -2.73
CA LEU A 161 -4.60 -14.73 -1.57
C LEU A 161 -4.58 -16.22 -1.92
N SER A 162 -5.22 -16.63 -3.02
CA SER A 162 -5.27 -18.03 -3.48
C SER A 162 -4.05 -18.46 -4.29
N GLN A 163 -3.25 -17.53 -4.78
CA GLN A 163 -2.04 -17.81 -5.56
C GLN A 163 -0.82 -18.03 -4.64
N ASP A 164 0.25 -18.59 -5.19
CA ASP A 164 1.53 -18.64 -4.49
C ASP A 164 2.09 -17.24 -4.26
N SER A 165 2.82 -17.07 -3.14
CA SER A 165 3.42 -15.80 -2.75
C SER A 165 4.68 -15.50 -3.59
N ALA A 166 4.50 -15.12 -4.85
CA ALA A 166 5.60 -14.68 -5.69
C ALA A 166 5.86 -13.18 -5.51
N ARG A 167 7.12 -12.79 -5.38
CA ARG A 167 7.55 -11.38 -5.48
C ARG A 167 7.55 -10.96 -6.95
N ILE A 168 7.17 -9.72 -7.21
CA ILE A 168 7.05 -9.17 -8.56
C ILE A 168 8.14 -8.13 -8.76
N PRO A 169 9.12 -8.36 -9.64
CA PRO A 169 10.12 -7.35 -9.97
C PRO A 169 9.46 -6.20 -10.75
N TYR A 170 9.61 -4.98 -10.27
CA TYR A 170 9.19 -3.76 -10.95
C TYR A 170 10.41 -2.97 -11.41
N SER A 171 10.32 -2.30 -12.57
CA SER A 171 11.32 -1.29 -12.93
C SER A 171 11.12 -0.06 -12.05
N MET A 172 12.17 0.29 -11.29
CA MET A 172 12.17 1.42 -10.36
C MET A 172 13.13 2.53 -10.81
N ASP A 173 13.67 2.47 -12.02
CA ASP A 173 14.74 3.36 -12.51
C ASP A 173 14.29 4.82 -12.54
N GLU A 174 13.03 5.08 -12.95
CA GLU A 174 12.47 6.44 -13.01
C GLU A 174 12.18 7.04 -11.63
N TYR A 175 12.11 6.20 -10.59
CA TYR A 175 11.83 6.60 -9.21
C TYR A 175 13.06 6.51 -8.30
N ASN A 176 14.24 6.35 -8.88
CA ASN A 176 15.51 6.36 -8.16
C ASN A 176 15.95 7.79 -7.88
N TRP A 177 16.32 8.10 -6.64
CA TRP A 177 16.76 9.45 -6.24
C TRP A 177 17.98 9.95 -7.00
N ASP A 178 18.91 9.08 -7.39
CA ASP A 178 20.09 9.47 -8.17
C ASP A 178 19.68 9.94 -9.57
N THR A 179 18.83 9.17 -10.26
CA THR A 179 18.25 9.52 -11.57
C THR A 179 17.46 10.84 -11.51
N ILE A 180 16.67 11.02 -10.46
CA ILE A 180 15.88 12.24 -10.25
C ILE A 180 16.80 13.45 -10.00
N ALA A 181 17.84 13.29 -9.20
CA ALA A 181 18.81 14.35 -8.97
C ALA A 181 19.51 14.80 -10.27
N GLU A 182 19.91 13.86 -11.12
CA GLU A 182 20.48 14.15 -12.45
C GLU A 182 19.50 14.93 -13.33
N GLN A 183 18.22 14.53 -13.36
CA GLN A 183 17.18 15.25 -14.11
C GLN A 183 16.98 16.68 -13.59
N VAL A 184 17.01 16.88 -12.27
CA VAL A 184 16.90 18.21 -11.66
C VAL A 184 18.08 19.08 -12.02
N VAL A 185 19.31 18.56 -11.96
CA VAL A 185 20.54 19.27 -12.36
C VAL A 185 20.46 19.69 -13.83
N ALA A 186 20.05 18.76 -14.71
CA ALA A 186 19.89 19.06 -16.14
C ALA A 186 18.90 20.21 -16.43
N VAL A 187 17.82 20.32 -15.64
CA VAL A 187 16.89 21.45 -15.76
C VAL A 187 17.57 22.77 -15.39
N TYR A 188 18.34 22.81 -14.30
CA TYR A 188 19.06 24.03 -13.89
C TYR A 188 20.11 24.45 -14.91
N GLU A 189 20.86 23.51 -15.50
CA GLU A 189 21.86 23.78 -16.51
C GLU A 189 21.27 24.34 -17.82
N ASN A 190 20.02 23.98 -18.14
CA ASN A 190 19.33 24.48 -19.34
C ASN A 190 18.68 25.87 -19.16
N VAL A 191 18.63 26.41 -17.94
CA VAL A 191 18.01 27.70 -17.63
C VAL A 191 19.05 28.81 -17.37
N THR A 192 20.31 28.43 -17.24
CA THR A 192 21.47 29.33 -17.08
C THR A 192 22.12 29.61 -18.42
#